data_7f25d1b5a1477ac291754aea01481862
#
_entry.id   7f25d1b5a1477ac291754aea01481862
#
_cell.length_a   1.000
_cell.length_b   1.000
_cell.length_c   1.000
_cell.angle_alpha   90.00
_cell.angle_beta   90.00
_cell.angle_gamma   90.00
#
_symmetry.space_group_name_H-M   'P 1'
#
loop_
_entity.id
_entity.type
_entity.pdbx_description
1 polymer ?
#
loop_
_entity_poly.entity_id
_entity_poly.type
_entity_poly.pdbx_seq_one_letter_code
_entity_poly.pdbx_strand_id
1 'polypeptide(L)'
;MDALTLDQIRVFLSVVDEGSFPKAAKSLQRAQSAVTYAIRKLEAEIGVPLFDRSAYRSVLTPAGRALLTRARRIDEEAGAFREQARGLTRGLEAELSIVLDAFYPMPPIFDALRAFTEQFPTVPPRLYVASLGAAADLVADGTCAIGLLPSNVAELAALKLNPITTMALWPVVSPSHPLASMQGIIEPHVLRQHVQLVLTDASTLTVARDWGVLSSRTWRLADLGAKKSMLLAGLGWGNMPAHLVEDEIKDGRLTVIQPAGADRLTPLVLGAAYISEHSLGPAGQWMLKYLTSVASVAR
;
A
#
# COMPACT_ATOMS: atom_id res chain seq x y z
N MET A 1 -27.01 20.97 26.74
CA MET A 1 -27.06 19.73 25.94
C MET A 1 -26.40 18.65 26.79
N ASP A 2 -27.18 17.73 27.32
CA ASP A 2 -26.61 16.55 27.98
C ASP A 2 -26.02 15.67 26.89
N ALA A 3 -24.73 15.44 26.97
CA ALA A 3 -24.01 14.74 25.92
C ALA A 3 -24.11 13.22 26.13
N LEU A 4 -24.54 12.49 25.09
CA LEU A 4 -24.45 11.06 25.01
C LEU A 4 -23.02 10.60 25.41
N THR A 5 -22.93 9.66 26.36
CA THR A 5 -21.63 9.19 26.86
C THR A 5 -21.32 7.75 26.39
N LEU A 6 -20.04 7.45 26.21
CA LEU A 6 -19.59 6.08 25.90
C LEU A 6 -19.96 5.09 27.02
N ASP A 7 -20.01 5.56 28.27
CA ASP A 7 -20.43 4.74 29.40
C ASP A 7 -21.89 4.26 29.29
N GLN A 8 -22.80 5.15 28.91
CA GLN A 8 -24.19 4.80 28.64
C GLN A 8 -24.34 3.78 27.53
N ILE A 9 -23.57 3.92 26.44
CA ILE A 9 -23.55 2.95 25.35
C ILE A 9 -23.08 1.59 25.85
N ARG A 10 -22.03 1.52 26.64
CA ARG A 10 -21.52 0.27 27.22
C ARG A 10 -22.50 -0.39 28.15
N VAL A 11 -23.16 0.39 28.98
CA VAL A 11 -24.24 -0.12 29.84
C VAL A 11 -25.37 -0.70 29.00
N PHE A 12 -25.77 -0.03 27.91
CA PHE A 12 -26.76 -0.55 26.97
C PHE A 12 -26.35 -1.88 26.37
N LEU A 13 -25.12 -1.99 25.84
CA LEU A 13 -24.57 -3.22 25.27
C LEU A 13 -24.53 -4.33 26.31
N SER A 14 -24.05 -4.05 27.52
CA SER A 14 -24.00 -5.01 28.61
C SER A 14 -25.39 -5.56 28.99
N VAL A 15 -26.43 -4.73 29.04
CA VAL A 15 -27.79 -5.19 29.32
C VAL A 15 -28.30 -6.10 28.20
N VAL A 16 -27.96 -5.83 26.94
CA VAL A 16 -28.32 -6.68 25.79
C VAL A 16 -27.60 -8.02 25.85
N ASP A 17 -26.29 -8.01 26.04
CA ASP A 17 -25.45 -9.21 26.00
C ASP A 17 -25.71 -10.14 27.18
N GLU A 18 -25.94 -9.58 28.38
CA GLU A 18 -26.27 -10.35 29.59
C GLU A 18 -27.77 -10.75 29.67
N GLY A 19 -28.61 -10.15 28.84
CA GLY A 19 -30.05 -10.42 28.74
C GLY A 19 -30.89 -9.95 29.95
N SER A 20 -30.28 -9.28 30.93
CA SER A 20 -31.00 -8.70 32.08
C SER A 20 -30.22 -7.61 32.79
N PHE A 21 -30.95 -6.63 33.36
CA PHE A 21 -30.36 -5.53 34.17
C PHE A 21 -29.55 -6.03 35.38
N PRO A 22 -30.04 -7.03 36.19
CA PRO A 22 -29.26 -7.53 37.30
C PRO A 22 -27.96 -8.21 36.89
N LYS A 23 -27.95 -8.98 35.79
CA LYS A 23 -26.72 -9.64 35.30
C LYS A 23 -25.73 -8.59 34.76
N ALA A 24 -26.19 -7.63 33.97
CA ALA A 24 -25.37 -6.52 33.50
C ALA A 24 -24.76 -5.73 34.67
N ALA A 25 -25.54 -5.45 35.72
CA ALA A 25 -25.05 -4.80 36.92
C ALA A 25 -23.92 -5.58 37.59
N LYS A 26 -24.05 -6.91 37.68
CA LYS A 26 -23.01 -7.78 38.22
C LYS A 26 -21.76 -7.80 37.32
N SER A 27 -21.92 -7.93 36.01
CA SER A 27 -20.84 -7.92 35.03
C SER A 27 -20.07 -6.60 35.05
N LEU A 28 -20.77 -5.48 35.15
CA LEU A 28 -20.19 -4.13 35.23
C LEU A 28 -19.69 -3.75 36.65
N GLN A 29 -19.87 -4.61 37.65
CA GLN A 29 -19.57 -4.34 39.08
C GLN A 29 -20.24 -3.06 39.60
N ARG A 30 -21.51 -2.85 39.25
CA ARG A 30 -22.32 -1.65 39.60
C ARG A 30 -23.63 -2.06 40.31
N ALA A 31 -24.21 -1.12 41.02
CA ALA A 31 -25.55 -1.30 41.53
C ALA A 31 -26.56 -1.36 40.36
N GLN A 32 -27.61 -2.21 40.49
CA GLN A 32 -28.66 -2.29 39.46
C GLN A 32 -29.38 -0.96 39.24
N SER A 33 -29.57 -0.17 40.30
CA SER A 33 -30.14 1.16 40.21
C SER A 33 -29.33 2.10 39.32
N ALA A 34 -27.98 2.01 39.37
CA ALA A 34 -27.08 2.80 38.52
C ALA A 34 -27.18 2.38 37.03
N VAL A 35 -27.25 1.07 36.75
CA VAL A 35 -27.47 0.57 35.39
C VAL A 35 -28.83 1.04 34.84
N THR A 36 -29.88 0.91 35.65
CA THR A 36 -31.24 1.38 35.28
C THR A 36 -31.28 2.89 35.03
N TYR A 37 -30.57 3.66 35.85
CA TYR A 37 -30.46 5.11 35.67
C TYR A 37 -29.72 5.48 34.38
N ALA A 38 -28.59 4.82 34.08
CA ALA A 38 -27.83 5.07 32.88
C ALA A 38 -28.65 4.78 31.61
N ILE A 39 -29.42 3.70 31.58
CA ILE A 39 -30.30 3.38 30.44
C ILE A 39 -31.44 4.43 30.33
N ARG A 40 -32.07 4.82 31.43
CA ARG A 40 -33.12 5.86 31.40
C ARG A 40 -32.58 7.20 30.89
N LYS A 41 -31.38 7.56 31.32
CA LYS A 41 -30.72 8.78 30.87
C LYS A 41 -30.40 8.71 29.37
N LEU A 42 -29.86 7.57 28.90
CA LEU A 42 -29.61 7.32 27.47
C LEU A 42 -30.90 7.45 26.65
N GLU A 43 -31.99 6.78 27.06
CA GLU A 43 -33.30 6.83 26.39
C GLU A 43 -33.84 8.26 26.32
N ALA A 44 -33.67 9.04 27.41
CA ALA A 44 -34.10 10.43 27.47
C ALA A 44 -33.28 11.33 26.52
N GLU A 45 -31.97 11.11 26.42
CA GLU A 45 -31.08 11.87 25.54
C GLU A 45 -31.33 11.60 24.07
N ILE A 46 -31.56 10.31 23.69
CA ILE A 46 -31.84 9.95 22.30
C ILE A 46 -33.31 10.08 21.91
N GLY A 47 -34.21 10.31 22.88
CA GLY A 47 -35.63 10.53 22.64
C GLY A 47 -36.46 9.31 22.30
N VAL A 48 -35.89 8.07 22.41
CA VAL A 48 -36.60 6.82 22.12
C VAL A 48 -36.31 5.75 23.16
N PRO A 49 -37.29 4.90 23.55
CA PRO A 49 -37.09 3.80 24.46
C PRO A 49 -36.29 2.67 23.75
N LEU A 50 -35.29 2.14 24.43
CA LEU A 50 -34.48 1.04 23.94
C LEU A 50 -34.98 -0.32 24.41
N PHE A 51 -35.57 -0.39 25.61
CA PHE A 51 -36.12 -1.61 26.20
C PHE A 51 -37.61 -1.51 26.42
N ASP A 52 -38.30 -2.64 26.17
CA ASP A 52 -39.70 -2.79 26.53
C ASP A 52 -39.84 -3.03 28.05
N ARG A 53 -40.55 -2.14 28.72
CA ARG A 53 -40.74 -2.20 30.17
C ARG A 53 -41.92 -3.09 30.58
N SER A 54 -42.77 -3.48 29.64
CA SER A 54 -43.90 -4.38 29.89
C SER A 54 -43.48 -5.84 30.02
N ALA A 55 -42.30 -6.17 29.46
CA ALA A 55 -41.79 -7.54 29.45
C ALA A 55 -41.05 -7.88 30.76
N TYR A 56 -41.25 -9.08 31.29
CA TYR A 56 -40.51 -9.61 32.44
C TYR A 56 -38.99 -9.74 32.21
N ARG A 57 -38.57 -9.84 30.94
CA ARG A 57 -37.15 -9.88 30.51
C ARG A 57 -36.83 -8.59 29.79
N SER A 58 -35.51 -8.25 29.73
CA SER A 58 -35.00 -7.08 29.01
C SER A 58 -35.10 -7.28 27.50
N VAL A 59 -36.28 -7.04 26.93
CA VAL A 59 -36.52 -7.17 25.48
C VAL A 59 -36.29 -5.80 24.81
N LEU A 60 -35.54 -5.80 23.73
CA LEU A 60 -35.33 -4.57 22.95
C LEU A 60 -36.60 -4.15 22.21
N THR A 61 -36.85 -2.85 22.20
CA THR A 61 -37.84 -2.23 21.30
C THR A 61 -37.35 -2.32 19.82
N PRO A 62 -38.20 -2.03 18.82
CA PRO A 62 -37.74 -1.87 17.44
C PRO A 62 -36.63 -0.82 17.33
N ALA A 63 -36.71 0.30 18.05
CA ALA A 63 -35.68 1.32 18.10
C ALA A 63 -34.38 0.78 18.74
N GLY A 64 -34.48 0.05 19.86
CA GLY A 64 -33.34 -0.58 20.50
C GLY A 64 -32.59 -1.55 19.56
N ARG A 65 -33.33 -2.37 18.80
CA ARG A 65 -32.72 -3.26 17.78
C ARG A 65 -32.04 -2.49 16.67
N ALA A 66 -32.65 -1.43 16.17
CA ALA A 66 -32.08 -0.61 15.12
C ALA A 66 -30.78 0.10 15.56
N LEU A 67 -30.73 0.55 16.82
CA LEU A 67 -29.58 1.27 17.38
C LEU A 67 -28.47 0.35 17.91
N LEU A 68 -28.74 -0.92 18.16
CA LEU A 68 -27.76 -1.88 18.69
C LEU A 68 -26.50 -1.99 17.81
N THR A 69 -26.67 -2.10 16.51
CA THR A 69 -25.53 -2.17 15.57
C THR A 69 -24.68 -0.90 15.62
N ARG A 70 -25.32 0.27 15.77
CA ARG A 70 -24.60 1.55 15.89
C ARG A 70 -23.85 1.64 17.22
N ALA A 71 -24.49 1.21 18.32
CA ALA A 71 -23.87 1.18 19.64
C ALA A 71 -22.62 0.29 19.67
N ARG A 72 -22.68 -0.90 19.06
CA ARG A 72 -21.52 -1.80 18.95
C ARG A 72 -20.37 -1.14 18.21
N ARG A 73 -20.64 -0.54 17.04
CA ARG A 73 -19.61 0.19 16.28
C ARG A 73 -18.95 1.32 17.07
N ILE A 74 -19.72 2.09 17.84
CA ILE A 74 -19.18 3.17 18.68
C ILE A 74 -18.23 2.59 19.75
N ASP A 75 -18.58 1.48 20.39
CA ASP A 75 -17.72 0.86 21.40
C ASP A 75 -16.47 0.22 20.79
N GLU A 76 -16.60 -0.41 19.62
CA GLU A 76 -15.48 -0.94 18.82
C GLU A 76 -14.50 0.19 18.43
N GLU A 77 -14.99 1.30 17.89
CA GLU A 77 -14.17 2.47 17.53
C GLU A 77 -13.47 3.08 18.74
N ALA A 78 -14.17 3.17 19.88
CA ALA A 78 -13.56 3.64 21.12
C ALA A 78 -12.49 2.67 21.66
N GLY A 79 -12.64 1.37 21.42
CA GLY A 79 -11.64 0.36 21.68
C GLY A 79 -10.40 0.56 20.80
N ALA A 80 -10.60 0.68 19.48
CA ALA A 80 -9.55 0.90 18.49
C ALA A 80 -8.77 2.18 18.79
N PHE A 81 -9.46 3.28 19.14
CA PHE A 81 -8.80 4.53 19.54
C PHE A 81 -7.86 4.35 20.74
N ARG A 82 -8.29 3.60 21.75
CA ARG A 82 -7.44 3.34 22.94
C ARG A 82 -6.24 2.48 22.60
N GLU A 83 -6.41 1.48 21.74
CA GLU A 83 -5.32 0.61 21.32
C GLU A 83 -4.29 1.38 20.48
N GLN A 84 -4.75 2.23 19.57
CA GLN A 84 -3.87 3.10 18.80
C GLN A 84 -3.09 4.04 19.72
N ALA A 85 -3.73 4.68 20.70
CA ALA A 85 -3.06 5.53 21.67
C ALA A 85 -2.00 4.78 22.48
N ARG A 86 -2.29 3.54 22.89
CA ARG A 86 -1.29 2.68 23.57
C ARG A 86 -0.14 2.31 22.63
N GLY A 87 -0.45 2.03 21.37
CA GLY A 87 0.58 1.77 20.36
C GLY A 87 1.56 2.95 20.23
N LEU A 88 1.03 4.14 20.03
CA LEU A 88 1.83 5.39 19.96
C LEU A 88 2.70 5.61 21.20
N THR A 89 2.16 5.35 22.41
CA THR A 89 2.92 5.45 23.67
C THR A 89 4.08 4.44 23.73
N ARG A 90 3.99 3.32 23.03
CA ARG A 90 5.04 2.30 22.91
C ARG A 90 5.98 2.53 21.73
N GLY A 91 5.85 3.66 21.02
CA GLY A 91 6.68 4.02 19.88
C GLY A 91 6.28 3.40 18.55
N LEU A 92 5.04 2.86 18.42
CA LEU A 92 4.53 2.46 17.12
C LEU A 92 4.30 3.71 16.26
N GLU A 93 4.51 3.57 14.98
CA GLU A 93 4.21 4.59 14.00
C GLU A 93 2.68 4.85 13.93
N ALA A 94 2.29 6.10 13.70
CA ALA A 94 0.88 6.45 13.45
C ALA A 94 0.39 5.90 12.11
N GLU A 95 1.32 5.75 11.17
CA GLU A 95 1.11 5.24 9.81
C GLU A 95 2.45 4.70 9.29
N LEU A 96 2.44 3.65 8.47
CA LEU A 96 3.61 3.20 7.75
C LEU A 96 3.50 3.62 6.27
N SER A 97 4.29 4.61 5.87
CA SER A 97 4.36 5.09 4.50
C SER A 97 5.41 4.32 3.70
N ILE A 98 5.00 3.78 2.54
CA ILE A 98 5.85 3.00 1.64
C ILE A 98 5.69 3.54 0.23
N VAL A 99 6.80 3.75 -0.48
CA VAL A 99 6.77 4.03 -1.92
C VAL A 99 7.24 2.84 -2.72
N LEU A 100 6.52 2.54 -3.78
CA LEU A 100 6.85 1.53 -4.77
C LEU A 100 7.35 2.23 -6.03
N ASP A 101 8.54 1.88 -6.50
CA ASP A 101 8.94 2.25 -7.85
C ASP A 101 8.02 1.54 -8.86
N ALA A 102 7.66 2.22 -9.94
CA ALA A 102 6.79 1.67 -10.99
C ALA A 102 7.32 0.37 -11.62
N PHE A 103 8.60 0.07 -11.46
CA PHE A 103 9.22 -1.17 -11.91
C PHE A 103 9.01 -2.33 -10.94
N TYR A 104 8.59 -2.07 -9.70
CA TYR A 104 8.49 -3.12 -8.70
C TYR A 104 7.26 -4.01 -8.97
N PRO A 105 7.39 -5.35 -8.95
CA PRO A 105 6.26 -6.25 -9.14
C PRO A 105 5.29 -6.16 -7.94
N MET A 106 4.00 -5.95 -8.22
CA MET A 106 2.98 -5.76 -7.17
C MET A 106 2.66 -7.00 -6.32
N PRO A 107 2.62 -8.25 -6.87
CA PRO A 107 2.17 -9.40 -6.10
C PRO A 107 2.90 -9.62 -4.76
N PRO A 108 4.23 -9.51 -4.66
CA PRO A 108 4.93 -9.70 -3.38
C PRO A 108 4.54 -8.70 -2.29
N ILE A 109 4.15 -7.47 -2.66
CA ILE A 109 3.73 -6.47 -1.67
C ILE A 109 2.34 -6.79 -1.08
N PHE A 110 1.47 -7.45 -1.83
CA PHE A 110 0.14 -7.81 -1.33
C PHE A 110 0.22 -8.77 -0.14
N ASP A 111 1.10 -9.76 -0.20
CA ASP A 111 1.30 -10.69 0.91
C ASP A 111 1.95 -10.01 2.12
N ALA A 112 2.91 -9.12 1.88
CA ALA A 112 3.53 -8.32 2.93
C ALA A 112 2.51 -7.41 3.63
N LEU A 113 1.63 -6.74 2.88
CA LEU A 113 0.57 -5.89 3.43
C LEU A 113 -0.47 -6.67 4.21
N ARG A 114 -0.86 -7.87 3.74
CA ARG A 114 -1.78 -8.75 4.47
C ARG A 114 -1.20 -9.14 5.82
N ALA A 115 0.02 -9.66 5.84
CA ALA A 115 0.71 -10.03 7.06
C ALA A 115 0.96 -8.82 7.99
N PHE A 116 1.23 -7.65 7.40
CA PHE A 116 1.41 -6.40 8.15
C PHE A 116 0.14 -5.97 8.87
N THR A 117 -1.01 -5.97 8.20
CA THR A 117 -2.28 -5.55 8.81
C THR A 117 -2.75 -6.49 9.91
N GLU A 118 -2.41 -7.77 9.83
CA GLU A 118 -2.64 -8.74 10.91
C GLU A 118 -1.74 -8.47 12.13
N GLN A 119 -0.46 -8.14 11.88
CA GLN A 119 0.52 -7.89 12.95
C GLN A 119 0.36 -6.51 13.61
N PHE A 120 -0.03 -5.50 12.82
CA PHE A 120 -0.15 -4.10 13.26
C PHE A 120 -1.52 -3.51 12.90
N PRO A 121 -2.62 -4.01 13.50
CA PRO A 121 -3.97 -3.60 13.11
C PRO A 121 -4.27 -2.11 13.37
N THR A 122 -3.47 -1.44 14.21
CA THR A 122 -3.63 -0.02 14.54
C THR A 122 -2.72 0.91 13.75
N VAL A 123 -1.84 0.37 12.89
CA VAL A 123 -0.92 1.13 12.04
C VAL A 123 -1.35 0.99 10.58
N PRO A 124 -2.09 1.95 10.02
CA PRO A 124 -2.49 1.88 8.62
C PRO A 124 -1.28 1.98 7.70
N PRO A 125 -1.17 1.14 6.65
CA PRO A 125 -0.19 1.35 5.59
C PRO A 125 -0.66 2.43 4.62
N ARG A 126 0.26 3.33 4.20
CA ARG A 126 0.05 4.29 3.12
C ARG A 126 1.00 3.97 1.97
N LEU A 127 0.45 3.75 0.78
CA LEU A 127 1.22 3.39 -0.39
C LEU A 127 1.29 4.54 -1.38
N TYR A 128 2.50 4.81 -1.85
CA TYR A 128 2.79 5.71 -2.95
C TYR A 128 3.33 4.89 -4.13
N VAL A 129 3.06 5.34 -5.33
CA VAL A 129 3.70 4.81 -6.55
C VAL A 129 4.33 5.99 -7.27
N ALA A 130 5.61 5.88 -7.53
CA ALA A 130 6.38 6.89 -8.25
C ALA A 130 7.41 6.19 -9.14
N SER A 131 8.11 6.93 -9.98
CA SER A 131 9.12 6.37 -10.87
C SER A 131 10.50 6.90 -10.54
N LEU A 132 11.50 6.03 -10.58
CA LEU A 132 12.92 6.40 -10.55
C LEU A 132 13.27 7.32 -9.37
N GLY A 133 13.93 8.46 -9.64
CA GLY A 133 14.37 9.41 -8.63
C GLY A 133 13.24 9.99 -7.79
N ALA A 134 12.04 10.19 -8.35
CA ALA A 134 10.90 10.68 -7.60
C ALA A 134 10.47 9.71 -6.48
N ALA A 135 10.63 8.40 -6.67
CA ALA A 135 10.39 7.43 -5.61
C ALA A 135 11.48 7.49 -4.53
N ALA A 136 12.75 7.71 -4.91
CA ALA A 136 13.84 7.86 -3.97
C ALA A 136 13.76 9.16 -3.16
N ASP A 137 13.32 10.26 -3.78
CA ASP A 137 13.11 11.55 -3.10
C ASP A 137 12.12 11.42 -1.95
N LEU A 138 11.00 10.70 -2.13
CA LEU A 138 10.02 10.45 -1.07
C LEU A 138 10.57 9.69 0.14
N VAL A 139 11.61 8.90 -0.06
CA VAL A 139 12.32 8.24 1.06
C VAL A 139 13.35 9.20 1.65
N ALA A 140 14.11 9.88 0.82
CA ALA A 140 15.19 10.77 1.26
C ALA A 140 14.69 11.98 2.08
N ASP A 141 13.51 12.50 1.75
CA ASP A 141 12.86 13.60 2.48
C ASP A 141 12.04 13.15 3.70
N GLY A 142 11.92 11.82 3.91
CA GLY A 142 11.19 11.22 5.03
C GLY A 142 9.67 11.15 4.85
N THR A 143 9.12 11.50 3.67
CA THR A 143 7.71 11.30 3.34
C THR A 143 7.32 9.84 3.37
N CYS A 144 8.21 8.96 2.90
CA CYS A 144 8.06 7.52 2.99
C CYS A 144 9.17 6.91 3.87
N ALA A 145 8.77 6.01 4.76
CA ALA A 145 9.68 5.30 5.64
C ALA A 145 10.53 4.26 4.89
N ILE A 146 9.93 3.59 3.90
CA ILE A 146 10.54 2.54 3.08
C ILE A 146 10.19 2.78 1.62
N GLY A 147 11.18 2.59 0.73
CA GLY A 147 11.00 2.57 -0.71
C GLY A 147 11.36 1.22 -1.30
N LEU A 148 10.52 0.66 -2.17
CA LEU A 148 10.89 -0.50 -2.99
C LEU A 148 11.46 0.01 -4.30
N LEU A 149 12.78 0.11 -4.38
CA LEU A 149 13.50 0.88 -5.38
C LEU A 149 14.53 0.03 -6.14
N PRO A 150 14.88 0.43 -7.38
CA PRO A 150 16.09 -0.05 -8.04
C PRO A 150 17.35 0.40 -7.29
N SER A 151 18.35 -0.50 -7.22
CA SER A 151 19.61 -0.25 -6.47
C SER A 151 20.36 0.98 -6.96
N ASN A 152 20.43 1.19 -8.26
CA ASN A 152 21.10 2.35 -8.86
C ASN A 152 20.42 3.68 -8.50
N VAL A 153 19.11 3.67 -8.29
CA VAL A 153 18.34 4.87 -7.87
C VAL A 153 18.53 5.12 -6.37
N ALA A 154 18.46 4.07 -5.55
CA ALA A 154 18.71 4.17 -4.11
C ALA A 154 20.13 4.70 -3.81
N GLU A 155 21.13 4.28 -4.59
CA GLU A 155 22.51 4.74 -4.47
C GLU A 155 22.64 6.24 -4.78
N LEU A 156 21.95 6.75 -5.81
CA LEU A 156 21.95 8.19 -6.12
C LEU A 156 21.41 9.04 -4.97
N ALA A 157 20.42 8.54 -4.25
CA ALA A 157 19.83 9.22 -3.11
C ALA A 157 20.57 8.95 -1.78
N ALA A 158 21.71 8.26 -1.82
CA ALA A 158 22.48 7.83 -0.65
C ALA A 158 21.67 7.03 0.40
N LEU A 159 20.67 6.29 -0.05
CA LEU A 159 19.83 5.43 0.78
C LEU A 159 20.49 4.08 1.02
N LYS A 160 20.27 3.50 2.19
CA LYS A 160 20.56 2.08 2.42
C LYS A 160 19.58 1.23 1.64
N LEU A 161 20.04 0.10 1.12
CA LEU A 161 19.19 -0.82 0.36
C LEU A 161 19.46 -2.26 0.78
N ASN A 162 18.40 -2.95 1.16
CA ASN A 162 18.42 -4.41 1.35
C ASN A 162 17.85 -5.06 0.07
N PRO A 163 18.66 -5.82 -0.68
CA PRO A 163 18.21 -6.47 -1.92
C PRO A 163 17.07 -7.45 -1.64
N ILE A 164 16.04 -7.45 -2.50
CA ILE A 164 14.87 -8.34 -2.41
C ILE A 164 14.78 -9.25 -3.64
N THR A 165 14.87 -8.68 -4.84
CA THR A 165 14.70 -9.42 -6.07
C THR A 165 15.50 -8.80 -7.21
N THR A 166 15.52 -9.46 -8.35
CA THR A 166 16.08 -8.93 -9.58
C THR A 166 15.01 -8.88 -10.67
N MET A 167 15.13 -7.93 -11.57
CA MET A 167 14.19 -7.73 -12.67
C MET A 167 14.95 -7.49 -13.98
N ALA A 168 14.48 -8.12 -15.06
CA ALA A 168 14.96 -7.86 -16.40
C ALA A 168 14.16 -6.72 -17.06
N LEU A 169 14.85 -5.89 -17.83
CA LEU A 169 14.25 -4.93 -18.74
C LEU A 169 14.36 -5.48 -20.17
N TRP A 170 13.22 -5.60 -20.84
CA TRP A 170 13.17 -6.07 -22.22
C TRP A 170 12.91 -4.93 -23.20
N PRO A 171 13.76 -4.73 -24.19
CA PRO A 171 13.48 -3.84 -25.32
C PRO A 171 12.36 -4.44 -26.17
N VAL A 172 11.22 -3.75 -26.26
CA VAL A 172 10.03 -4.27 -26.95
C VAL A 172 9.48 -3.27 -27.97
N VAL A 173 8.79 -3.81 -28.95
CA VAL A 173 8.03 -3.08 -29.99
C VAL A 173 6.73 -3.81 -30.31
N SER A 174 5.77 -3.07 -30.89
CA SER A 174 4.62 -3.71 -31.56
C SER A 174 5.06 -4.49 -32.79
N PRO A 175 4.42 -5.64 -33.12
CA PRO A 175 4.69 -6.38 -34.36
C PRO A 175 4.53 -5.55 -35.64
N SER A 176 3.71 -4.49 -35.61
CA SER A 176 3.53 -3.56 -36.73
C SER A 176 4.69 -2.55 -36.91
N HIS A 177 5.58 -2.46 -35.92
CA HIS A 177 6.69 -1.50 -35.96
C HIS A 177 7.83 -2.03 -36.85
N PRO A 178 8.51 -1.21 -37.68
CA PRO A 178 9.57 -1.66 -38.58
C PRO A 178 10.71 -2.47 -37.93
N LEU A 179 11.05 -2.16 -36.67
CA LEU A 179 12.08 -2.91 -35.93
C LEU A 179 11.67 -4.35 -35.59
N ALA A 180 10.38 -4.69 -35.63
CA ALA A 180 9.89 -6.03 -35.29
C ALA A 180 10.31 -7.10 -36.34
N SER A 181 10.47 -6.71 -37.59
CA SER A 181 10.88 -7.59 -38.67
C SER A 181 12.39 -7.80 -38.74
N MET A 182 13.18 -7.07 -37.95
CA MET A 182 14.62 -7.17 -37.96
C MET A 182 15.10 -8.37 -37.14
N GLN A 183 15.93 -9.20 -37.73
CA GLN A 183 16.54 -10.35 -37.06
C GLN A 183 17.94 -10.03 -36.51
N GLY A 184 18.26 -10.59 -35.35
CA GLY A 184 19.57 -10.41 -34.73
C GLY A 184 19.75 -9.05 -34.06
N ILE A 185 21.00 -8.61 -33.94
CA ILE A 185 21.39 -7.37 -33.26
C ILE A 185 21.07 -6.18 -34.16
N ILE A 186 20.32 -5.22 -33.62
CA ILE A 186 19.95 -3.99 -34.33
C ILE A 186 20.98 -2.92 -34.00
N GLU A 187 21.64 -2.43 -35.03
CA GLU A 187 22.71 -1.45 -34.91
C GLU A 187 22.22 -0.07 -34.46
N PRO A 188 23.05 0.72 -33.75
CA PRO A 188 22.64 2.03 -33.22
C PRO A 188 22.16 3.01 -34.28
N HIS A 189 22.70 2.98 -35.48
CA HIS A 189 22.28 3.89 -36.55
C HIS A 189 20.85 3.62 -37.04
N VAL A 190 20.40 2.36 -36.95
CA VAL A 190 19.00 1.97 -37.26
C VAL A 190 18.08 2.43 -36.14
N LEU A 191 18.45 2.16 -34.88
CA LEU A 191 17.65 2.57 -33.73
C LEU A 191 17.39 4.06 -33.69
N ARG A 192 18.38 4.89 -34.07
CA ARG A 192 18.27 6.36 -34.12
C ARG A 192 17.23 6.88 -35.12
N GLN A 193 16.81 6.07 -36.08
CA GLN A 193 15.76 6.44 -37.03
C GLN A 193 14.35 6.30 -36.43
N HIS A 194 14.21 5.56 -35.33
CA HIS A 194 12.96 5.26 -34.68
C HIS A 194 12.84 5.93 -33.30
N VAL A 195 11.61 6.30 -32.93
CA VAL A 195 11.32 6.91 -31.64
C VAL A 195 11.54 5.89 -30.53
N GLN A 196 12.34 6.24 -29.52
CA GLN A 196 12.43 5.50 -28.27
C GLN A 196 11.53 6.13 -27.22
N LEU A 197 10.63 5.34 -26.64
CA LEU A 197 9.78 5.71 -25.52
C LEU A 197 10.57 5.51 -24.22
N VAL A 198 10.84 6.61 -23.51
CA VAL A 198 11.71 6.65 -22.33
C VAL A 198 10.90 7.00 -21.11
N LEU A 199 10.99 6.18 -20.04
CA LEU A 199 10.43 6.54 -18.74
C LEU A 199 11.32 7.65 -18.14
N THR A 200 10.68 8.67 -17.60
CA THR A 200 11.33 9.80 -16.92
C THR A 200 10.54 10.15 -15.67
N ASP A 201 11.11 10.99 -14.83
CA ASP A 201 10.47 11.54 -13.64
C ASP A 201 10.80 13.04 -13.50
N ALA A 202 10.31 13.65 -12.43
CA ALA A 202 10.54 15.06 -12.13
C ALA A 202 11.68 15.29 -11.11
N SER A 203 12.36 14.23 -10.69
CA SER A 203 13.43 14.32 -9.69
C SER A 203 14.70 14.95 -10.25
N THR A 204 15.35 15.77 -9.44
CA THR A 204 16.66 16.30 -9.76
C THR A 204 17.78 15.24 -9.69
N LEU A 205 17.57 14.13 -8.99
CA LEU A 205 18.52 13.00 -8.87
C LEU A 205 18.79 12.35 -10.23
N THR A 206 17.80 12.34 -11.12
CA THR A 206 17.84 11.66 -12.41
C THR A 206 18.06 12.60 -13.57
N VAL A 207 18.14 13.91 -13.34
CA VAL A 207 18.50 14.89 -14.35
C VAL A 207 19.87 14.51 -14.95
N ALA A 208 19.96 14.45 -16.26
CA ALA A 208 21.15 14.02 -17.02
C ALA A 208 21.51 12.52 -16.86
N ARG A 209 20.61 11.68 -16.35
CA ARG A 209 20.76 10.23 -16.31
C ARG A 209 19.84 9.57 -17.36
N ASP A 210 20.43 9.06 -18.42
CA ASP A 210 19.72 8.41 -19.52
C ASP A 210 20.04 6.89 -19.55
N TRP A 211 19.44 6.14 -18.62
CA TRP A 211 19.63 4.69 -18.56
C TRP A 211 18.94 3.98 -19.74
N GLY A 212 19.73 3.28 -20.55
CA GLY A 212 19.22 2.52 -21.69
C GLY A 212 18.61 3.37 -22.81
N VAL A 213 18.97 4.66 -22.88
CA VAL A 213 18.60 5.51 -24.00
C VAL A 213 19.63 5.35 -25.11
N LEU A 214 19.19 4.82 -26.23
CA LEU A 214 20.03 4.47 -27.38
C LEU A 214 19.65 5.25 -28.66
N SER A 215 18.50 5.94 -28.66
CA SER A 215 18.03 6.74 -29.78
C SER A 215 18.15 8.22 -29.47
N SER A 216 18.52 9.01 -30.49
CA SER A 216 18.45 10.48 -30.43
C SER A 216 17.01 11.03 -30.53
N ARG A 217 16.07 10.21 -31.02
CA ARG A 217 14.66 10.55 -31.13
C ARG A 217 13.91 9.93 -29.94
N THR A 218 13.68 10.70 -28.88
CA THR A 218 13.03 10.20 -27.66
C THR A 218 11.70 10.90 -27.40
N TRP A 219 10.70 10.11 -26.98
CA TRP A 219 9.53 10.65 -26.30
C TRP A 219 9.61 10.25 -24.83
N ARG A 220 9.50 11.25 -23.95
CA ARG A 220 9.65 11.05 -22.50
C ARG A 220 8.29 11.03 -21.84
N LEU A 221 8.06 10.03 -20.98
CA LEU A 221 6.80 9.76 -20.30
C LEU A 221 7.08 9.53 -18.82
N ALA A 222 6.23 10.08 -17.97
CA ALA A 222 6.32 9.89 -16.53
C ALA A 222 5.48 8.71 -16.01
N ASP A 223 4.70 8.08 -16.89
CA ASP A 223 3.81 6.95 -16.54
C ASP A 223 4.16 5.71 -17.36
N LEU A 224 4.36 4.59 -16.65
CA LEU A 224 4.77 3.32 -17.25
C LEU A 224 3.61 2.63 -17.99
N GLY A 225 2.37 2.82 -17.54
CA GLY A 225 1.17 2.31 -18.21
C GLY A 225 0.91 3.02 -19.53
N ALA A 226 1.06 4.35 -19.56
CA ALA A 226 1.00 5.13 -20.80
C ALA A 226 2.09 4.69 -21.79
N LYS A 227 3.32 4.46 -21.30
CA LYS A 227 4.43 3.94 -22.11
C LYS A 227 4.07 2.58 -22.72
N LYS A 228 3.54 1.63 -21.92
CA LYS A 228 3.08 0.32 -22.41
C LYS A 228 2.02 0.46 -23.49
N SER A 229 1.03 1.32 -23.28
CA SER A 229 -0.05 1.57 -24.24
C SER A 229 0.48 2.13 -25.58
N MET A 230 1.46 3.04 -25.52
CA MET A 230 2.08 3.61 -26.73
C MET A 230 2.93 2.58 -27.47
N LEU A 231 3.63 1.67 -26.75
CA LEU A 231 4.36 0.57 -27.37
C LEU A 231 3.40 -0.37 -28.10
N LEU A 232 2.27 -0.73 -27.48
CA LEU A 232 1.22 -1.55 -28.11
C LEU A 232 0.62 -0.88 -29.35
N ALA A 233 0.49 0.44 -29.34
CA ALA A 233 0.02 1.22 -30.48
C ALA A 233 1.06 1.38 -31.61
N GLY A 234 2.28 0.86 -31.44
CA GLY A 234 3.33 0.93 -32.46
C GLY A 234 3.99 2.29 -32.61
N LEU A 235 3.86 3.19 -31.63
CA LEU A 235 4.39 4.57 -31.69
C LEU A 235 5.90 4.68 -31.49
N GLY A 236 6.56 3.56 -31.15
CA GLY A 236 8.01 3.50 -30.96
C GLY A 236 8.45 2.20 -30.32
N TRP A 237 9.68 2.17 -29.87
CA TRP A 237 10.28 1.06 -29.11
C TRP A 237 10.73 1.53 -27.73
N GLY A 238 10.94 0.59 -26.79
CA GLY A 238 11.47 0.98 -25.49
C GLY A 238 11.65 -0.20 -24.52
N ASN A 239 12.37 0.06 -23.43
CA ASN A 239 12.62 -0.94 -22.40
C ASN A 239 11.43 -1.01 -21.46
N MET A 240 10.94 -2.21 -21.16
CA MET A 240 9.86 -2.48 -20.22
C MET A 240 10.28 -3.55 -19.22
N PRO A 241 9.82 -3.47 -17.94
CA PRO A 241 9.96 -4.59 -17.02
C PRO A 241 9.36 -5.87 -17.62
N ALA A 242 10.13 -6.96 -17.61
CA ALA A 242 9.72 -8.22 -18.23
C ALA A 242 8.32 -8.66 -17.75
N HIS A 243 8.11 -8.67 -16.43
CA HIS A 243 6.84 -9.10 -15.81
C HIS A 243 5.61 -8.27 -16.21
N LEU A 244 5.81 -7.06 -16.76
CA LEU A 244 4.70 -6.21 -17.22
C LEU A 244 4.33 -6.43 -18.68
N VAL A 245 5.13 -7.17 -19.44
CA VAL A 245 4.95 -7.37 -20.88
C VAL A 245 4.99 -8.84 -21.32
N GLU A 246 5.19 -9.77 -20.39
CA GLU A 246 5.24 -11.21 -20.68
C GLU A 246 3.98 -11.71 -21.38
N ASP A 247 2.81 -11.29 -20.92
CA ASP A 247 1.54 -11.73 -21.52
C ASP A 247 1.35 -11.12 -22.91
N GLU A 248 1.72 -9.86 -23.10
CA GLU A 248 1.67 -9.22 -24.42
C GLU A 248 2.62 -9.87 -25.41
N ILE A 249 3.76 -10.39 -24.94
CA ILE A 249 4.71 -11.10 -25.78
C ILE A 249 4.18 -12.50 -26.13
N LYS A 250 3.63 -13.23 -25.15
CA LYS A 250 3.00 -14.55 -25.36
C LYS A 250 1.83 -14.44 -26.34
N ASP A 251 1.04 -13.38 -26.25
CA ASP A 251 -0.11 -13.11 -27.11
C ASP A 251 0.29 -12.56 -28.50
N GLY A 252 1.57 -12.31 -28.74
CA GLY A 252 2.08 -11.73 -29.98
C GLY A 252 1.72 -10.25 -30.19
N ARG A 253 1.32 -9.52 -29.13
CA ARG A 253 1.02 -8.09 -29.17
C ARG A 253 2.25 -7.21 -29.04
N LEU A 254 3.33 -7.75 -28.46
CA LEU A 254 4.65 -7.14 -28.42
C LEU A 254 5.71 -8.17 -28.84
N THR A 255 6.83 -7.67 -29.37
CA THR A 255 7.99 -8.47 -29.77
C THR A 255 9.24 -7.92 -29.11
N VAL A 256 10.09 -8.80 -28.56
CA VAL A 256 11.39 -8.41 -28.02
C VAL A 256 12.37 -8.20 -29.17
N ILE A 257 13.07 -7.08 -29.17
CA ILE A 257 14.13 -6.77 -30.13
C ILE A 257 15.51 -6.85 -29.44
N GLN A 258 16.58 -6.80 -30.23
CA GLN A 258 17.96 -6.90 -29.73
C GLN A 258 18.78 -5.65 -30.11
N PRO A 259 18.64 -4.50 -29.39
CA PRO A 259 19.47 -3.35 -29.65
C PRO A 259 20.95 -3.64 -29.33
N ALA A 260 21.86 -3.24 -30.21
CA ALA A 260 23.29 -3.22 -29.87
C ALA A 260 23.54 -2.28 -28.69
N GLY A 261 24.34 -2.74 -27.73
CA GLY A 261 24.63 -1.96 -26.52
C GLY A 261 23.53 -1.98 -25.45
N ALA A 262 22.42 -2.69 -25.67
CA ALA A 262 21.46 -2.99 -24.60
C ALA A 262 21.90 -4.26 -23.88
N ASP A 263 22.39 -4.11 -22.66
CA ASP A 263 22.71 -5.27 -21.83
C ASP A 263 21.41 -5.86 -21.24
N ARG A 264 20.78 -6.74 -22.03
CA ARG A 264 19.55 -7.47 -21.65
C ARG A 264 19.76 -8.45 -20.50
N LEU A 265 21.02 -8.79 -20.24
CA LEU A 265 21.37 -9.86 -19.33
C LEU A 265 21.77 -9.34 -17.95
N THR A 266 21.86 -8.01 -17.76
CA THR A 266 22.12 -7.44 -16.45
C THR A 266 20.81 -7.21 -15.72
N PRO A 267 20.42 -8.10 -14.79
CA PRO A 267 19.22 -7.89 -14.00
C PRO A 267 19.36 -6.65 -13.13
N LEU A 268 18.32 -5.83 -13.11
CA LEU A 268 18.26 -4.70 -12.20
C LEU A 268 17.88 -5.22 -10.81
N VAL A 269 18.73 -4.94 -9.82
CA VAL A 269 18.45 -5.31 -8.43
C VAL A 269 17.41 -4.36 -7.87
N LEU A 270 16.31 -4.91 -7.34
CA LEU A 270 15.27 -4.20 -6.60
C LEU A 270 15.38 -4.54 -5.13
N GLY A 271 15.21 -3.56 -4.27
CA GLY A 271 15.34 -3.75 -2.83
C GLY A 271 14.52 -2.78 -2.00
N ALA A 272 14.46 -3.04 -0.71
CA ALA A 272 13.90 -2.13 0.28
C ALA A 272 14.95 -1.08 0.65
N ALA A 273 14.67 0.17 0.28
CA ALA A 273 15.51 1.33 0.54
C ALA A 273 14.95 2.14 1.72
N TYR A 274 15.84 2.69 2.54
CA TYR A 274 15.52 3.47 3.72
C TYR A 274 16.71 4.35 4.13
N ILE A 275 16.47 5.39 4.94
CA ILE A 275 17.55 6.30 5.39
C ILE A 275 18.48 5.57 6.38
N SER A 276 17.90 5.07 7.47
CA SER A 276 18.62 4.28 8.48
C SER A 276 17.65 3.38 9.25
N GLU A 277 18.13 2.27 9.82
CA GLU A 277 17.30 1.40 10.64
C GLU A 277 16.75 2.10 11.88
N HIS A 278 17.50 3.06 12.43
CA HIS A 278 17.08 3.85 13.58
C HIS A 278 15.98 4.86 13.27
N SER A 279 15.75 5.18 11.97
CA SER A 279 14.64 6.05 11.56
C SER A 279 13.32 5.29 11.44
N LEU A 280 13.35 3.96 11.47
CA LEU A 280 12.17 3.10 11.38
C LEU A 280 11.70 2.75 12.80
N GLY A 281 10.43 2.95 13.08
CA GLY A 281 9.78 2.42 14.26
C GLY A 281 9.55 0.90 14.15
N PRO A 282 8.91 0.28 15.16
CA PRO A 282 8.73 -1.18 15.21
C PRO A 282 8.01 -1.76 14.01
N ALA A 283 7.00 -1.06 13.46
CA ALA A 283 6.23 -1.52 12.30
C ALA A 283 7.07 -1.46 11.02
N GLY A 284 7.85 -0.38 10.81
CA GLY A 284 8.77 -0.24 9.68
C GLY A 284 9.90 -1.27 9.73
N GLN A 285 10.50 -1.51 10.89
CA GLN A 285 11.53 -2.54 11.08
C GLN A 285 10.99 -3.94 10.77
N TRP A 286 9.79 -4.25 11.22
CA TRP A 286 9.14 -5.53 10.91
C TRP A 286 8.90 -5.68 9.41
N MET A 287 8.35 -4.64 8.74
CA MET A 287 8.11 -4.66 7.30
C MET A 287 9.40 -4.87 6.52
N LEU A 288 10.47 -4.17 6.88
CA LEU A 288 11.78 -4.32 6.25
C LEU A 288 12.28 -5.77 6.38
N LYS A 289 12.19 -6.35 7.58
CA LYS A 289 12.58 -7.74 7.85
C LYS A 289 11.72 -8.73 7.08
N TYR A 290 10.42 -8.53 7.03
CA TYR A 290 9.49 -9.40 6.28
C TYR A 290 9.84 -9.42 4.79
N LEU A 291 9.96 -8.25 4.16
CA LEU A 291 10.29 -8.12 2.74
C LEU A 291 11.62 -8.80 2.37
N THR A 292 12.62 -8.69 3.24
CA THR A 292 13.93 -9.32 3.02
C THR A 292 13.93 -10.83 3.29
N SER A 293 13.08 -11.32 4.21
CA SER A 293 12.99 -12.77 4.51
C SER A 293 12.32 -13.57 3.39
N VAL A 294 11.27 -13.02 2.78
CA VAL A 294 10.58 -13.66 1.65
C VAL A 294 11.50 -13.78 0.42
N ALA A 295 12.39 -12.81 0.23
CA ALA A 295 13.40 -12.84 -0.82
C ALA A 295 14.37 -14.03 -0.72
N SER A 296 14.65 -14.51 0.49
CA SER A 296 15.57 -15.64 0.72
C SER A 296 14.97 -17.02 0.39
N VAL A 297 13.63 -17.11 0.33
CA VAL A 297 12.90 -18.36 0.04
C VAL A 297 12.66 -18.55 -1.47
N ALA A 298 12.75 -17.47 -2.25
CA ALA A 298 12.50 -17.49 -3.70
C ALA A 298 13.78 -17.74 -4.56
N ARG A 299 14.90 -18.05 -3.93
CA ARG A 299 16.15 -18.50 -4.56
C ARG A 299 16.22 -20.02 -4.52
#